data_a1caafa6401bfa3a4a17728e002f7f38
#
_entry.id   a1caafa6401bfa3a4a17728e002f7f38
#
_cell.length_a   1.000
_cell.length_b   1.000
_cell.length_c   1.000
_cell.angle_alpha   90.00
_cell.angle_beta   90.00
_cell.angle_gamma   90.00
#
_symmetry.space_group_name_H-M   'P 1'
#
loop_
_entity.id
_entity.type
_entity.pdbx_description
1 polymer ?
#
loop_
_entity_poly.entity_id
_entity_poly.type
_entity_poly.pdbx_seq_one_letter_code
_entity_poly.pdbx_strand_id
1 'polypeptide(L)'
;MIARRLRTLKALLAATALAAPAALMPAAVQAATPSSSREAELEARLLRLEAEMADMKAALREARQAAAQGTATDDAAAQAARAAEAKADAAAVRIAALEAKAAQAPAQPDGFRMGGTSWKLGGFVKVVGSVTRFGNGELAGGSLGKEFFLPQQIPVGGAASTDVIGHARQTRLFFSTSTPVAGKELKGHIEFDFALAAAPLGAQRATNAYTPTFRRGFISYGNLLIGQEWTTFQNPAHLPESTDFVGPMDGSVFVRQMMVQYRQPLGRGLDLYLAAENPQTETLTSTSAAMVDNDQDRMPDFVAKLAYHDKTKELHIAGLVRSVSVHGGGMGDNALGYGASVGGKIMFGPGNRHDIRFMGAAGRGIGRYFTVGYAPDAIYDRTVADRLYLVDNVAGWASLKLGWTDSLRSTFMAGYQHADYPDVIGTPALANVEAWSLAGNLFWSPVRNLDFGIEYRHAVRKVASGLSGTMDRVEMAAKYTF
;
A
#
# COMPACT_ATOMS: atom_id res chain seq x y z
N MET A 1 -35.33 -15.45 15.53
CA MET A 1 -34.47 -14.73 14.54
C MET A 1 -32.98 -15.10 14.66
N ILE A 2 -32.42 -15.29 15.84
CA ILE A 2 -30.99 -15.60 16.09
C ILE A 2 -30.61 -17.01 15.59
N ALA A 3 -31.49 -18.00 15.70
CA ALA A 3 -31.18 -19.39 15.26
C ALA A 3 -31.06 -19.57 13.73
N ARG A 4 -31.64 -18.67 12.94
CA ARG A 4 -31.53 -18.71 11.46
C ARG A 4 -30.20 -18.09 10.99
N ARG A 5 -29.64 -17.12 11.72
CA ARG A 5 -28.33 -16.48 11.41
C ARG A 5 -27.14 -17.41 11.69
N LEU A 6 -27.26 -18.28 12.70
CA LEU A 6 -26.20 -19.26 13.03
C LEU A 6 -26.10 -20.40 12.00
N ARG A 7 -27.19 -20.73 11.29
CA ARG A 7 -27.16 -21.76 10.24
C ARG A 7 -26.46 -21.28 8.96
N THR A 8 -26.60 -19.99 8.60
CA THR A 8 -25.91 -19.37 7.47
C THR A 8 -24.41 -19.23 7.74
N LEU A 9 -24.01 -18.95 8.96
CA LEU A 9 -22.59 -18.86 9.33
C LEU A 9 -21.90 -20.23 9.31
N LYS A 10 -22.61 -21.30 9.73
CA LYS A 10 -22.08 -22.67 9.64
C LYS A 10 -21.97 -23.17 8.19
N ALA A 11 -22.84 -22.76 7.29
CA ALA A 11 -22.75 -23.11 5.87
C ALA A 11 -21.61 -22.35 5.18
N LEU A 12 -21.32 -21.12 5.59
CA LEU A 12 -20.16 -20.36 5.08
C LEU A 12 -18.82 -20.94 5.53
N LEU A 13 -18.73 -21.40 6.78
CA LEU A 13 -17.52 -22.05 7.32
C LEU A 13 -17.28 -23.46 6.72
N ALA A 14 -18.34 -24.17 6.33
CA ALA A 14 -18.20 -25.48 5.68
C ALA A 14 -17.76 -25.39 4.22
N ALA A 15 -18.10 -24.30 3.52
CA ALA A 15 -17.69 -24.08 2.13
C ALA A 15 -16.20 -23.69 2.00
N THR A 16 -15.60 -23.10 3.04
CA THR A 16 -14.18 -22.74 3.07
C THR A 16 -13.25 -23.88 3.46
N ALA A 17 -13.78 -24.99 4.03
CA ALA A 17 -12.97 -26.13 4.43
C ALA A 17 -12.70 -27.15 3.29
N LEU A 18 -13.28 -26.99 2.10
CA LEU A 18 -13.17 -27.94 0.98
C LEU A 18 -12.21 -27.52 -0.13
N ALA A 19 -11.43 -26.44 0.03
CA ALA A 19 -10.40 -26.03 -0.91
C ALA A 19 -9.00 -26.13 -0.28
N ALA A 20 -8.66 -27.28 0.31
CA ALA A 20 -7.26 -27.63 0.53
C ALA A 20 -6.72 -28.25 -0.76
N PRO A 21 -5.67 -27.72 -1.41
CA PRO A 21 -5.06 -28.38 -2.53
C PRO A 21 -4.35 -29.65 -2.04
N ALA A 22 -4.77 -30.78 -2.61
CA ALA A 22 -4.04 -32.04 -2.50
C ALA A 22 -2.60 -31.84 -2.98
N ALA A 23 -1.69 -32.32 -2.18
CA ALA A 23 -0.28 -32.63 -2.41
C ALA A 23 0.24 -32.33 -3.84
N LEU A 24 0.92 -31.20 -4.00
CA LEU A 24 1.96 -31.02 -5.03
C LEU A 24 3.27 -31.53 -4.42
N MET A 25 3.68 -32.73 -4.82
CA MET A 25 5.07 -33.16 -4.69
C MET A 25 5.96 -32.18 -5.46
N PRO A 26 7.13 -31.80 -4.94
CA PRO A 26 8.01 -30.91 -5.66
C PRO A 26 8.56 -31.60 -6.89
N ALA A 27 8.09 -31.21 -8.09
CA ALA A 27 8.88 -31.37 -9.28
C ALA A 27 10.17 -30.54 -9.07
N ALA A 28 11.32 -31.18 -9.23
CA ALA A 28 12.60 -30.53 -9.11
C ALA A 28 12.62 -29.25 -9.95
N VAL A 29 12.57 -28.12 -9.30
CA VAL A 29 12.88 -26.82 -9.90
C VAL A 29 14.38 -26.89 -10.19
N GLN A 30 14.73 -26.96 -11.47
CA GLN A 30 16.09 -26.72 -11.90
C GLN A 30 16.46 -25.32 -11.44
N ALA A 31 17.38 -25.28 -10.49
CA ALA A 31 17.94 -24.06 -9.94
C ALA A 31 18.48 -23.20 -11.08
N ALA A 32 18.02 -21.95 -11.15
CA ALA A 32 18.63 -20.94 -11.98
C ALA A 32 20.12 -20.85 -11.62
N THR A 33 20.95 -20.71 -12.61
CA THR A 33 22.41 -20.56 -12.48
C THR A 33 22.76 -19.47 -11.47
N PRO A 34 23.64 -19.74 -10.50
CA PRO A 34 24.00 -18.78 -9.47
C PRO A 34 24.66 -17.54 -10.07
N SER A 35 24.21 -16.39 -9.66
CA SER A 35 24.58 -15.09 -10.22
C SER A 35 25.96 -14.56 -9.84
N SER A 36 26.74 -15.26 -9.01
CA SER A 36 28.15 -14.95 -8.81
C SER A 36 28.93 -16.12 -8.20
N SER A 37 30.19 -16.29 -8.66
CA SER A 37 31.15 -17.23 -8.07
C SER A 37 31.41 -17.03 -6.58
N ARG A 38 31.01 -15.86 -6.05
CA ARG A 38 31.19 -15.43 -4.66
C ARG A 38 30.09 -15.90 -3.73
N GLU A 39 28.84 -15.97 -4.23
CA GLU A 39 27.72 -16.56 -3.47
C GLU A 39 27.90 -18.06 -3.30
N ALA A 40 28.28 -18.76 -4.37
CA ALA A 40 28.62 -20.18 -4.31
C ALA A 40 29.82 -20.45 -3.37
N GLU A 41 30.82 -19.54 -3.32
CA GLU A 41 31.95 -19.65 -2.40
C GLU A 41 31.52 -19.42 -0.94
N LEU A 42 30.59 -18.48 -0.68
CA LEU A 42 30.07 -18.21 0.66
C LEU A 42 29.13 -19.34 1.15
N GLU A 43 28.28 -19.88 0.29
CA GLU A 43 27.45 -21.04 0.60
C GLU A 43 28.30 -22.28 0.88
N ALA A 44 29.34 -22.54 0.07
CA ALA A 44 30.26 -23.64 0.31
C ALA A 44 31.06 -23.49 1.62
N ARG A 45 31.37 -22.25 2.04
CA ARG A 45 32.00 -21.96 3.34
C ARG A 45 31.03 -22.12 4.50
N LEU A 46 29.75 -21.70 4.34
CA LEU A 46 28.71 -21.89 5.34
C LEU A 46 28.44 -23.38 5.60
N LEU A 47 28.32 -24.18 4.55
CA LEU A 47 28.16 -25.63 4.64
C LEU A 47 29.37 -26.33 5.32
N ARG A 48 30.59 -25.83 5.07
CA ARG A 48 31.77 -26.34 5.78
C ARG A 48 31.74 -25.98 7.27
N LEU A 49 31.36 -24.78 7.63
CA LEU A 49 31.26 -24.34 9.04
C LEU A 49 30.17 -25.10 9.77
N GLU A 50 29.04 -25.38 9.13
CA GLU A 50 27.98 -26.20 9.69
C GLU A 50 28.43 -27.64 9.91
N ALA A 51 29.19 -28.23 8.98
CA ALA A 51 29.77 -29.55 9.13
C ALA A 51 30.82 -29.58 10.28
N GLU A 52 31.71 -28.60 10.36
CA GLU A 52 32.67 -28.47 11.46
C GLU A 52 31.97 -28.30 12.83
N MET A 53 30.85 -27.56 12.90
CA MET A 53 30.06 -27.46 14.14
C MET A 53 29.35 -28.77 14.50
N ALA A 54 28.88 -29.54 13.52
CA ALA A 54 28.27 -30.84 13.74
C ALA A 54 29.28 -31.85 14.28
N ASP A 55 30.48 -31.88 13.70
CA ASP A 55 31.58 -32.74 14.14
C ASP A 55 32.06 -32.37 15.55
N MET A 56 32.12 -31.09 15.87
CA MET A 56 32.49 -30.59 17.19
C MET A 56 31.42 -30.95 18.26
N LYS A 57 30.13 -30.88 17.92
CA LYS A 57 29.04 -31.35 18.80
C LYS A 57 29.07 -32.84 19.00
N ALA A 58 29.44 -33.63 17.99
CA ALA A 58 29.60 -35.09 18.11
C ALA A 58 30.78 -35.45 19.02
N ALA A 59 31.95 -34.83 18.82
CA ALA A 59 33.14 -35.01 19.66
C ALA A 59 32.87 -34.64 21.14
N LEU A 60 32.14 -33.55 21.39
CA LEU A 60 31.78 -33.11 22.72
C LEU A 60 30.79 -34.10 23.42
N ARG A 61 29.86 -34.68 22.64
CA ARG A 61 28.96 -35.75 23.16
C ARG A 61 29.74 -37.03 23.52
N GLU A 62 30.65 -37.40 22.68
CA GLU A 62 31.51 -38.59 22.87
C GLU A 62 32.42 -38.42 24.10
N ALA A 63 33.08 -37.25 24.24
CA ALA A 63 33.87 -36.89 25.41
C ALA A 63 33.04 -36.91 26.72
N ARG A 64 31.80 -36.40 26.69
CA ARG A 64 30.88 -36.44 27.84
C ARG A 64 30.42 -37.84 28.18
N GLN A 65 30.19 -38.70 27.20
CA GLN A 65 29.83 -40.10 27.39
C GLN A 65 31.01 -40.91 27.95
N ALA A 66 32.25 -40.68 27.46
CA ALA A 66 33.44 -41.34 28.00
C ALA A 66 33.75 -40.90 29.44
N ALA A 67 33.54 -39.64 29.77
CA ALA A 67 33.65 -39.12 31.15
C ALA A 67 32.57 -39.72 32.08
N ALA A 68 31.34 -39.93 31.61
CA ALA A 68 30.25 -40.53 32.36
C ALA A 68 30.42 -42.04 32.58
N GLN A 69 31.19 -42.74 31.76
CA GLN A 69 31.46 -44.20 31.85
C GLN A 69 32.73 -44.53 32.63
N GLY A 70 33.46 -43.56 33.17
CA GLY A 70 34.64 -43.76 34.02
C GLY A 70 35.83 -44.39 33.30
N THR A 71 35.89 -44.39 31.96
CA THR A 71 36.91 -45.03 31.13
C THR A 71 38.05 -44.10 30.72
N ALA A 72 37.96 -42.80 31.06
CA ALA A 72 39.03 -41.82 30.79
C ALA A 72 39.66 -41.34 32.10
N THR A 73 40.97 -41.21 32.17
CA THR A 73 41.66 -40.50 33.26
C THR A 73 41.17 -39.03 33.25
N ASP A 74 40.93 -38.45 34.45
CA ASP A 74 40.41 -37.07 34.61
C ASP A 74 41.23 -36.04 33.78
N ASP A 75 42.52 -36.25 33.60
CA ASP A 75 43.39 -35.37 32.80
C ASP A 75 43.11 -35.42 31.27
N ALA A 76 42.81 -36.60 30.72
CA ALA A 76 42.55 -36.75 29.28
C ALA A 76 41.17 -36.14 28.91
N ALA A 77 40.16 -36.31 29.78
CA ALA A 77 38.84 -35.69 29.59
C ALA A 77 38.88 -34.16 29.72
N ALA A 78 39.66 -33.63 30.69
CA ALA A 78 39.88 -32.23 30.89
C ALA A 78 40.65 -31.58 29.70
N GLN A 79 41.59 -32.30 29.12
CA GLN A 79 42.35 -31.86 27.95
C GLN A 79 41.53 -31.85 26.67
N ALA A 80 40.67 -32.84 26.46
CA ALA A 80 39.72 -32.87 25.34
C ALA A 80 38.66 -31.77 25.44
N ALA A 81 38.16 -31.49 26.63
CA ALA A 81 37.21 -30.39 26.88
C ALA A 81 37.81 -29.03 26.60
N ARG A 82 39.03 -28.74 27.05
CA ARG A 82 39.78 -27.49 26.77
C ARG A 82 40.09 -27.36 25.30
N ALA A 83 40.43 -28.41 24.59
CA ALA A 83 40.67 -28.36 23.16
C ALA A 83 39.40 -28.12 22.35
N ALA A 84 38.23 -28.63 22.78
CA ALA A 84 36.92 -28.34 22.18
C ALA A 84 36.50 -26.91 22.42
N GLU A 85 36.72 -26.40 23.63
CA GLU A 85 36.39 -25.00 24.02
C GLU A 85 37.25 -24.00 23.21
N ALA A 86 38.56 -24.23 23.09
CA ALA A 86 39.45 -23.41 22.26
C ALA A 86 39.08 -23.41 20.76
N LYS A 87 38.58 -24.55 20.25
CA LYS A 87 38.08 -24.63 18.86
C LYS A 87 36.73 -23.91 18.70
N ALA A 88 35.87 -23.97 19.69
CA ALA A 88 34.58 -23.25 19.70
C ALA A 88 34.81 -21.73 19.74
N ASP A 89 35.71 -21.24 20.58
CA ASP A 89 36.07 -19.83 20.67
C ASP A 89 36.71 -19.34 19.37
N ALA A 90 37.59 -20.11 18.77
CA ALA A 90 38.21 -19.78 17.48
C ALA A 90 37.16 -19.73 16.33
N ALA A 91 36.16 -20.62 16.36
CA ALA A 91 35.04 -20.60 15.42
C ALA A 91 34.13 -19.38 15.65
N ALA A 92 33.82 -19.03 16.89
CA ALA A 92 33.02 -17.85 17.25
C ALA A 92 33.71 -16.54 16.80
N VAL A 93 35.02 -16.42 17.00
CA VAL A 93 35.82 -15.27 16.53
C VAL A 93 35.81 -15.19 14.99
N ARG A 94 35.87 -16.33 14.29
CA ARG A 94 35.78 -16.36 12.82
C ARG A 94 34.42 -16.00 12.30
N ILE A 95 33.35 -16.45 12.96
CA ILE A 95 31.97 -16.10 12.62
C ILE A 95 31.77 -14.59 12.82
N ALA A 96 32.15 -14.04 13.95
CA ALA A 96 32.07 -12.60 14.21
C ALA A 96 32.88 -11.76 13.20
N ALA A 97 34.07 -12.24 12.77
CA ALA A 97 34.85 -11.57 11.74
C ALA A 97 34.21 -11.65 10.34
N LEU A 98 33.52 -12.74 10.02
CA LEU A 98 32.77 -12.90 8.77
C LEU A 98 31.50 -12.04 8.76
N GLU A 99 30.80 -11.99 9.88
CA GLU A 99 29.62 -11.12 10.06
C GLU A 99 30.01 -9.63 9.97
N ALA A 100 31.13 -9.23 10.61
CA ALA A 100 31.68 -7.88 10.50
C ALA A 100 32.09 -7.54 9.06
N LYS A 101 32.67 -8.50 8.33
CA LYS A 101 33.07 -8.33 6.93
C LYS A 101 31.86 -8.33 6.00
N ALA A 102 30.80 -9.10 6.28
CA ALA A 102 29.54 -9.07 5.57
C ALA A 102 28.79 -7.74 5.82
N ALA A 103 28.86 -7.21 7.05
CA ALA A 103 28.29 -5.91 7.40
C ALA A 103 29.05 -4.72 6.78
N GLN A 104 30.35 -4.90 6.49
CA GLN A 104 31.20 -3.91 5.82
C GLN A 104 31.24 -4.09 4.30
N ALA A 105 30.73 -5.21 3.76
CA ALA A 105 30.56 -5.35 2.33
C ALA A 105 29.60 -4.25 1.86
N PRO A 106 29.95 -3.45 0.83
CA PRO A 106 29.01 -2.51 0.28
C PRO A 106 27.76 -3.31 -0.10
N ALA A 107 26.60 -2.86 0.39
CA ALA A 107 25.32 -3.46 0.06
C ALA A 107 25.31 -3.71 -1.45
N GLN A 108 25.12 -4.97 -1.86
CA GLN A 108 25.03 -5.26 -3.29
C GLN A 108 23.96 -4.32 -3.84
N PRO A 109 24.25 -3.55 -4.90
CA PRO A 109 23.23 -2.69 -5.46
C PRO A 109 22.06 -3.58 -5.84
N ASP A 110 20.87 -3.34 -5.23
CA ASP A 110 19.62 -3.98 -5.61
C ASP A 110 19.42 -3.79 -7.12
N GLY A 111 19.84 -4.74 -7.96
CA GLY A 111 19.77 -4.62 -9.41
C GLY A 111 21.12 -4.85 -10.12
N PHE A 112 21.19 -4.47 -11.40
CA PHE A 112 22.39 -4.59 -12.22
C PHE A 112 22.91 -3.22 -12.67
N ARG A 113 24.19 -3.16 -13.09
CA ARG A 113 24.82 -1.95 -13.62
C ARG A 113 25.15 -2.12 -15.10
N MET A 114 24.85 -1.09 -15.88
CA MET A 114 25.21 -1.00 -17.29
C MET A 114 25.54 0.45 -17.65
N GLY A 115 26.73 0.68 -18.22
CA GLY A 115 27.14 2.02 -18.70
C GLY A 115 27.16 3.11 -17.61
N GLY A 116 27.52 2.79 -16.35
CA GLY A 116 27.54 3.75 -15.24
C GLY A 116 26.17 3.97 -14.57
N THR A 117 25.09 3.44 -15.14
CA THR A 117 23.72 3.49 -14.61
C THR A 117 23.43 2.23 -13.81
N SER A 118 22.86 2.40 -12.62
CA SER A 118 22.28 1.31 -11.83
C SER A 118 20.81 1.13 -12.24
N TRP A 119 20.40 -0.12 -12.40
CA TRP A 119 19.06 -0.53 -12.85
C TRP A 119 18.44 -1.41 -11.81
N LYS A 120 17.20 -1.13 -11.40
CA LYS A 120 16.45 -1.93 -10.44
C LYS A 120 15.09 -2.28 -11.02
N LEU A 121 14.80 -3.58 -11.06
CA LEU A 121 13.47 -4.13 -11.27
C LEU A 121 12.96 -4.59 -9.90
N GLY A 122 11.72 -4.30 -9.58
CA GLY A 122 11.10 -4.75 -8.35
C GLY A 122 9.58 -4.72 -8.46
N GLY A 123 8.93 -5.15 -7.40
CA GLY A 123 7.48 -5.20 -7.37
C GLY A 123 6.95 -6.29 -6.46
N PHE A 124 5.74 -6.70 -6.75
CA PHE A 124 5.12 -7.83 -6.06
C PHE A 124 4.05 -8.48 -6.95
N VAL A 125 3.89 -9.78 -6.80
CA VAL A 125 2.70 -10.50 -7.25
C VAL A 125 1.73 -10.52 -6.08
N LYS A 126 0.48 -10.11 -6.32
CA LYS A 126 -0.58 -10.13 -5.32
C LYS A 126 -1.85 -10.76 -5.88
N VAL A 127 -2.32 -11.80 -5.20
CA VAL A 127 -3.58 -12.48 -5.48
C VAL A 127 -4.55 -12.15 -4.36
N VAL A 128 -5.78 -11.79 -4.73
CA VAL A 128 -6.84 -11.39 -3.80
C VAL A 128 -8.07 -12.24 -4.06
N GLY A 129 -8.74 -12.66 -3.00
CA GLY A 129 -10.06 -13.26 -3.04
C GLY A 129 -10.97 -12.58 -2.01
N SER A 130 -12.20 -12.24 -2.39
CA SER A 130 -13.13 -11.60 -1.47
C SER A 130 -14.54 -12.13 -1.57
N VAL A 131 -15.24 -12.07 -0.43
CA VAL A 131 -16.69 -12.23 -0.32
C VAL A 131 -17.25 -10.92 0.19
N THR A 132 -18.10 -10.28 -0.61
CA THR A 132 -18.67 -8.96 -0.30
C THR A 132 -20.18 -9.04 -0.27
N ARG A 133 -20.79 -8.59 0.81
CA ARG A 133 -22.23 -8.40 0.93
C ARG A 133 -22.55 -6.90 0.86
N PHE A 134 -23.40 -6.51 -0.09
CA PHE A 134 -24.01 -5.19 -0.15
C PHE A 134 -25.41 -5.27 0.44
N GLY A 135 -25.72 -4.38 1.37
CA GLY A 135 -27.03 -4.37 2.05
C GLY A 135 -28.15 -3.79 1.21
N ASN A 136 -27.84 -2.93 0.23
CA ASN A 136 -28.81 -2.06 -0.41
C ASN A 136 -28.62 -1.94 -1.94
N GLY A 137 -28.38 -3.05 -2.62
CA GLY A 137 -28.25 -3.09 -4.08
C GLY A 137 -27.19 -4.07 -4.56
N GLU A 138 -26.95 -4.04 -5.86
CA GLU A 138 -25.96 -4.87 -6.57
C GLU A 138 -25.05 -3.98 -7.41
N LEU A 139 -23.77 -4.33 -7.50
CA LEU A 139 -22.83 -3.71 -8.43
C LEU A 139 -22.86 -4.40 -9.78
N ALA A 140 -22.83 -3.60 -10.84
CA ALA A 140 -22.69 -4.11 -12.20
C ALA A 140 -21.43 -4.96 -12.38
N GLY A 141 -21.47 -5.91 -13.33
CA GLY A 141 -20.28 -6.67 -13.70
C GLY A 141 -19.16 -5.76 -14.20
N GLY A 142 -17.93 -5.98 -13.71
CA GLY A 142 -16.77 -5.14 -14.04
C GLY A 142 -16.63 -3.86 -13.23
N SER A 143 -17.52 -3.61 -12.28
CA SER A 143 -17.36 -2.50 -11.32
C SER A 143 -16.10 -2.68 -10.48
N LEU A 144 -15.27 -1.63 -10.38
CA LEU A 144 -14.07 -1.63 -9.55
C LEU A 144 -14.35 -1.83 -8.07
N GLY A 145 -15.53 -1.42 -7.58
CA GLY A 145 -15.96 -1.64 -6.19
C GLY A 145 -16.17 -3.10 -5.80
N LYS A 146 -16.22 -4.02 -6.78
CA LYS A 146 -16.15 -5.46 -6.51
C LYS A 146 -14.73 -5.91 -6.16
N GLU A 147 -13.70 -5.27 -6.71
CA GLU A 147 -12.30 -5.68 -6.64
C GLU A 147 -11.53 -5.06 -5.49
N PHE A 148 -11.92 -3.86 -5.04
CA PHE A 148 -11.39 -3.18 -3.87
C PHE A 148 -12.42 -2.19 -3.30
N PHE A 149 -12.16 -1.69 -2.11
CA PHE A 149 -13.09 -0.77 -1.43
C PHE A 149 -13.13 0.60 -2.12
N LEU A 150 -14.30 0.96 -2.62
CA LEU A 150 -14.65 2.29 -3.14
C LEU A 150 -15.97 2.73 -2.52
N PRO A 151 -15.98 3.68 -1.58
CA PRO A 151 -17.21 4.07 -0.87
C PRO A 151 -18.30 4.59 -1.81
N GLN A 152 -17.95 5.36 -2.86
CA GLN A 152 -18.90 5.85 -3.86
C GLN A 152 -19.57 4.75 -4.68
N GLN A 153 -19.05 3.54 -4.67
CA GLN A 153 -19.64 2.40 -5.37
C GLN A 153 -20.46 1.47 -4.45
N ILE A 154 -20.59 1.77 -3.15
CA ILE A 154 -21.54 1.03 -2.30
C ILE A 154 -22.95 1.34 -2.79
N PRO A 155 -23.75 0.33 -3.23
CA PRO A 155 -25.08 0.56 -3.78
C PRO A 155 -26.07 1.08 -2.72
N VAL A 156 -27.05 1.88 -3.16
CA VAL A 156 -28.12 2.43 -2.32
C VAL A 156 -29.48 2.13 -2.96
N GLY A 157 -30.51 1.91 -2.15
CA GLY A 157 -31.90 1.83 -2.60
C GLY A 157 -32.34 0.52 -3.28
N GLY A 158 -31.51 -0.52 -3.31
CA GLY A 158 -31.83 -1.83 -3.90
C GLY A 158 -31.91 -2.97 -2.89
N ALA A 159 -32.21 -4.18 -3.37
CA ALA A 159 -32.19 -5.41 -2.56
C ALA A 159 -30.73 -5.84 -2.27
N ALA A 160 -30.54 -6.49 -1.12
CA ALA A 160 -29.20 -6.97 -0.75
C ALA A 160 -28.66 -8.01 -1.74
N SER A 161 -27.35 -7.93 -2.01
CA SER A 161 -26.63 -8.85 -2.88
C SER A 161 -25.35 -9.38 -2.22
N THR A 162 -24.79 -10.45 -2.78
CA THR A 162 -23.50 -11.01 -2.34
C THR A 162 -22.67 -11.36 -3.56
N ASP A 163 -21.45 -10.84 -3.60
CA ASP A 163 -20.47 -11.12 -4.64
C ASP A 163 -19.30 -11.94 -4.09
N VAL A 164 -18.79 -12.86 -4.91
CA VAL A 164 -17.55 -13.61 -4.67
C VAL A 164 -16.64 -13.37 -5.85
N ILE A 165 -15.44 -12.84 -5.61
CA ILE A 165 -14.50 -12.50 -6.68
C ILE A 165 -13.07 -12.89 -6.29
N GLY A 166 -12.29 -13.28 -7.30
CA GLY A 166 -10.84 -13.47 -7.16
C GLY A 166 -10.11 -12.81 -8.33
N HIS A 167 -8.97 -12.17 -8.05
CA HIS A 167 -8.17 -11.50 -9.07
C HIS A 167 -6.70 -11.33 -8.65
N ALA A 168 -5.84 -11.03 -9.63
CA ALA A 168 -4.44 -10.68 -9.43
C ALA A 168 -4.11 -9.23 -9.89
N ARG A 169 -5.12 -8.37 -10.08
CA ARG A 169 -4.99 -7.02 -10.68
C ARG A 169 -4.15 -6.06 -9.85
N GLN A 170 -3.99 -6.32 -8.55
CA GLN A 170 -3.15 -5.50 -7.67
C GLN A 170 -1.66 -5.82 -7.77
N THR A 171 -1.26 -6.83 -8.57
CA THR A 171 0.14 -7.11 -8.93
C THR A 171 0.78 -5.86 -9.49
N ARG A 172 1.97 -5.52 -9.00
CA ARG A 172 2.66 -4.27 -9.33
C ARG A 172 4.10 -4.51 -9.70
N LEU A 173 4.55 -3.82 -10.73
CA LEU A 173 5.92 -3.83 -11.20
C LEU A 173 6.45 -2.41 -11.27
N PHE A 174 7.71 -2.23 -10.92
CA PHE A 174 8.40 -0.97 -11.13
C PHE A 174 9.80 -1.19 -11.70
N PHE A 175 10.27 -0.19 -12.41
CA PHE A 175 11.58 -0.12 -12.99
C PHE A 175 12.21 1.23 -12.64
N SER A 176 13.41 1.20 -12.09
CA SER A 176 14.11 2.41 -11.67
C SER A 176 15.53 2.44 -12.19
N THR A 177 16.03 3.63 -12.50
CA THR A 177 17.41 3.88 -12.89
C THR A 177 18.02 4.93 -11.98
N SER A 178 19.33 4.84 -11.74
CA SER A 178 20.10 5.87 -11.06
C SER A 178 21.49 5.98 -11.69
N THR A 179 21.82 7.21 -12.12
CA THR A 179 23.08 7.55 -12.79
C THR A 179 23.70 8.74 -12.06
N PRO A 180 24.93 8.64 -11.55
CA PRO A 180 25.67 9.79 -11.04
C PRO A 180 26.01 10.77 -12.17
N VAL A 181 25.58 12.03 -12.05
CA VAL A 181 25.85 13.09 -13.03
C VAL A 181 26.20 14.37 -12.28
N ALA A 182 27.36 14.94 -12.55
CA ALA A 182 27.81 16.22 -11.98
C ALA A 182 27.62 16.34 -10.45
N GLY A 183 27.95 15.29 -9.71
CA GLY A 183 27.86 15.26 -8.23
C GLY A 183 26.43 15.08 -7.67
N LYS A 184 25.43 14.86 -8.52
CA LYS A 184 24.05 14.56 -8.16
C LYS A 184 23.61 13.25 -8.78
N GLU A 185 22.50 12.70 -8.31
CA GLU A 185 21.87 11.55 -8.93
C GLU A 185 20.77 11.97 -9.91
N LEU A 186 20.87 11.48 -11.13
CA LEU A 186 19.80 11.47 -12.11
C LEU A 186 19.05 10.15 -11.98
N LYS A 187 17.77 10.19 -11.62
CA LYS A 187 16.92 9.00 -11.45
C LYS A 187 15.78 9.01 -12.45
N GLY A 188 15.45 7.84 -12.98
CA GLY A 188 14.22 7.56 -13.68
C GLY A 188 13.41 6.51 -12.91
N HIS A 189 12.09 6.61 -12.93
CA HIS A 189 11.20 5.64 -12.30
C HIS A 189 9.95 5.43 -13.15
N ILE A 190 9.53 4.18 -13.33
CA ILE A 190 8.28 3.81 -13.96
C ILE A 190 7.61 2.74 -13.09
N GLU A 191 6.33 2.90 -12.81
CA GLU A 191 5.54 1.95 -12.03
C GLU A 191 4.17 1.71 -12.70
N PHE A 192 3.74 0.45 -12.76
CA PHE A 192 2.44 0.07 -13.25
C PHE A 192 1.85 -1.11 -12.46
N ASP A 193 0.53 -1.22 -12.46
CA ASP A 193 -0.24 -2.38 -12.00
C ASP A 193 -1.38 -2.66 -12.99
N PHE A 194 -2.37 -3.47 -12.60
CA PHE A 194 -3.53 -3.81 -13.43
C PHE A 194 -4.85 -3.40 -12.75
N ALA A 195 -4.77 -2.60 -11.70
CA ALA A 195 -5.92 -2.00 -11.02
C ALA A 195 -6.33 -0.69 -11.70
N LEU A 196 -7.52 -0.18 -11.39
CA LEU A 196 -8.09 1.07 -11.90
C LEU A 196 -8.36 1.15 -13.41
N ALA A 197 -7.90 0.20 -14.21
CA ALA A 197 -8.30 0.11 -15.62
C ALA A 197 -9.59 -0.69 -15.74
N ALA A 198 -10.49 -0.24 -16.61
CA ALA A 198 -11.68 -1.02 -16.95
C ALA A 198 -11.28 -2.39 -17.51
N ALA A 199 -11.92 -3.45 -17.03
CA ALA A 199 -11.71 -4.78 -17.61
C ALA A 199 -12.27 -4.81 -19.05
N PRO A 200 -11.57 -5.43 -20.00
CA PRO A 200 -12.12 -5.66 -21.33
C PRO A 200 -13.44 -6.42 -21.26
N LEU A 201 -14.40 -6.04 -22.10
CA LEU A 201 -15.71 -6.68 -22.14
C LEU A 201 -15.56 -8.20 -22.37
N GLY A 202 -16.19 -9.00 -21.50
CA GLY A 202 -16.11 -10.47 -21.58
C GLY A 202 -14.80 -11.10 -21.08
N ALA A 203 -13.82 -10.30 -20.59
CA ALA A 203 -12.53 -10.79 -20.11
C ALA A 203 -12.67 -11.88 -19.04
N GLN A 204 -13.55 -11.69 -18.07
CA GLN A 204 -13.77 -12.66 -17.00
C GLN A 204 -14.34 -13.99 -17.50
N ARG A 205 -15.17 -13.97 -18.54
CA ARG A 205 -15.75 -15.18 -19.14
C ARG A 205 -14.75 -15.97 -19.98
N ALA A 206 -13.67 -15.36 -20.45
CA ALA A 206 -12.70 -15.98 -21.34
C ALA A 206 -11.36 -16.21 -20.65
N THR A 207 -10.53 -15.18 -20.57
CA THR A 207 -9.12 -15.30 -20.18
C THR A 207 -8.75 -14.50 -18.93
N ASN A 208 -9.69 -13.75 -18.32
CA ASN A 208 -9.41 -12.76 -17.25
C ASN A 208 -8.28 -11.79 -17.61
N ALA A 209 -8.24 -11.32 -18.84
CA ALA A 209 -7.23 -10.38 -19.31
C ALA A 209 -7.30 -9.05 -18.55
N TYR A 210 -6.15 -8.56 -18.13
CA TYR A 210 -6.02 -7.28 -17.42
C TYR A 210 -5.22 -6.28 -18.26
N THR A 211 -5.64 -5.01 -18.22
CA THR A 211 -4.94 -3.92 -18.89
C THR A 211 -3.94 -3.29 -17.94
N PRO A 212 -2.66 -3.15 -18.33
CA PRO A 212 -1.68 -2.41 -17.52
C PRO A 212 -2.10 -0.96 -17.32
N THR A 213 -2.02 -0.48 -16.10
CA THR A 213 -2.31 0.91 -15.71
C THR A 213 -1.02 1.61 -15.31
N PHE A 214 -0.65 2.67 -16.02
CA PHE A 214 0.50 3.50 -15.69
C PHE A 214 0.22 4.26 -14.39
N ARG A 215 1.07 4.04 -13.38
CA ARG A 215 0.89 4.61 -12.05
C ARG A 215 1.76 5.83 -11.83
N ARG A 216 3.05 5.64 -11.92
CA ARG A 216 4.06 6.65 -11.67
C ARG A 216 5.09 6.60 -12.78
N GLY A 217 5.58 7.76 -13.19
CA GLY A 217 6.66 7.87 -14.15
C GLY A 217 7.26 9.25 -14.07
N PHE A 218 8.49 9.32 -13.55
CA PHE A 218 9.15 10.58 -13.32
C PHE A 218 10.67 10.49 -13.52
N ILE A 219 11.26 11.66 -13.75
CA ILE A 219 12.69 11.89 -13.72
C ILE A 219 12.99 12.80 -12.53
N SER A 220 14.04 12.50 -11.77
CA SER A 220 14.53 13.41 -10.74
C SER A 220 16.03 13.67 -10.89
N TYR A 221 16.44 14.91 -10.61
CA TYR A 221 17.83 15.33 -10.60
C TYR A 221 18.12 16.21 -9.38
N GLY A 222 18.86 15.66 -8.43
CA GLY A 222 19.04 16.31 -7.14
C GLY A 222 17.72 16.49 -6.39
N ASN A 223 17.33 17.73 -6.20
CA ASN A 223 16.11 18.11 -5.46
C ASN A 223 14.88 18.33 -6.36
N LEU A 224 15.04 18.29 -7.68
CA LEU A 224 13.97 18.50 -8.65
C LEU A 224 13.38 17.15 -9.10
N LEU A 225 12.06 17.06 -9.19
CA LEU A 225 11.31 15.95 -9.78
C LEU A 225 10.35 16.51 -10.83
N ILE A 226 10.28 15.83 -11.98
CA ILE A 226 9.36 16.16 -13.07
C ILE A 226 8.74 14.85 -13.56
N GLY A 227 7.41 14.78 -13.62
CA GLY A 227 6.69 13.61 -14.10
C GLY A 227 5.41 13.32 -13.32
N GLN A 228 4.83 12.16 -13.57
CA GLN A 228 3.63 11.69 -12.86
C GLN A 228 4.03 11.02 -11.55
N GLU A 229 3.56 11.61 -10.45
CA GLU A 229 3.81 11.11 -9.10
C GLU A 229 2.54 11.30 -8.24
N TRP A 230 2.55 10.76 -7.03
CA TRP A 230 1.56 11.08 -6.00
C TRP A 230 1.59 12.58 -5.71
N THR A 231 0.40 13.17 -5.59
CA THR A 231 0.28 14.58 -5.20
C THR A 231 1.12 14.89 -3.97
N THR A 232 1.75 16.06 -3.97
CA THR A 232 2.52 16.57 -2.84
C THR A 232 1.63 16.82 -1.60
N PHE A 233 0.31 16.91 -1.79
CA PHE A 233 -0.69 17.14 -0.74
C PHE A 233 -0.82 15.97 0.27
N GLN A 234 -0.20 14.83 0.00
CA GLN A 234 -0.16 13.66 0.90
C GLN A 234 1.24 13.07 1.05
N ASN A 235 1.37 12.03 1.92
CA ASN A 235 2.50 11.13 1.97
C ASN A 235 2.03 9.67 1.94
N PRO A 236 2.18 8.94 0.80
CA PRO A 236 1.74 7.55 0.67
C PRO A 236 2.41 6.57 1.66
N ALA A 237 3.58 6.94 2.23
CA ALA A 237 4.27 6.11 3.23
C ALA A 237 3.47 5.97 4.54
N HIS A 238 2.49 6.85 4.77
CA HIS A 238 1.61 6.78 5.94
C HIS A 238 0.44 5.81 5.76
N LEU A 239 0.11 5.36 4.53
CA LEU A 239 -1.01 4.44 4.31
C LEU A 239 -0.86 3.17 5.18
N PRO A 240 -1.95 2.70 5.80
CA PRO A 240 -1.92 1.52 6.66
C PRO A 240 -1.73 0.24 5.85
N GLU A 241 -1.31 -0.82 6.52
CA GLU A 241 -1.22 -2.14 5.92
C GLU A 241 -2.63 -2.76 5.82
N SER A 242 -3.01 -3.20 4.62
CA SER A 242 -4.32 -3.76 4.31
C SER A 242 -4.21 -4.86 3.25
N THR A 243 -5.13 -5.83 3.26
CA THR A 243 -5.30 -6.77 2.14
C THR A 243 -5.89 -6.07 0.91
N ASP A 244 -6.66 -5.01 1.12
CA ASP A 244 -7.22 -4.18 0.05
C ASP A 244 -6.15 -3.37 -0.71
N PHE A 245 -6.56 -2.65 -1.74
CA PHE A 245 -5.68 -1.86 -2.60
C PHE A 245 -5.05 -0.67 -1.86
N VAL A 246 -5.83 0.02 -1.02
CA VAL A 246 -5.40 1.22 -0.25
C VAL A 246 -5.68 1.07 1.25
N GLY A 247 -6.77 0.40 1.62
CA GLY A 247 -7.30 0.35 2.97
C GLY A 247 -8.43 1.38 3.18
N PRO A 248 -8.26 2.43 4.00
CA PRO A 248 -9.33 3.39 4.30
C PRO A 248 -9.47 4.42 3.17
N MET A 249 -10.03 3.99 2.03
CA MET A 249 -10.23 4.84 0.86
C MET A 249 -11.17 6.02 1.18
N ASP A 250 -12.15 5.81 2.03
CA ASP A 250 -13.13 6.79 2.51
C ASP A 250 -12.53 7.94 3.36
N GLY A 251 -11.24 7.98 3.54
CA GLY A 251 -10.57 9.06 4.24
C GLY A 251 -9.27 9.49 3.56
N SER A 252 -8.96 8.91 2.39
CA SER A 252 -7.66 9.07 1.78
C SER A 252 -7.64 10.14 0.69
N VAL A 253 -6.62 10.99 0.71
CA VAL A 253 -6.18 11.72 -0.49
C VAL A 253 -5.57 10.70 -1.45
N PHE A 254 -6.07 10.64 -2.69
CA PHE A 254 -5.66 9.61 -3.63
C PHE A 254 -5.60 10.13 -5.07
N VAL A 255 -4.60 10.93 -5.36
CA VAL A 255 -4.35 11.51 -6.70
C VAL A 255 -2.91 11.27 -7.10
N ARG A 256 -2.72 10.86 -8.35
CA ARG A 256 -1.44 10.81 -9.06
C ARG A 256 -1.56 11.66 -10.31
N GLN A 257 -0.65 12.57 -10.51
CA GLN A 257 -0.73 13.52 -11.62
C GLN A 257 0.66 14.03 -12.04
N MET A 258 0.73 14.60 -13.24
CA MET A 258 1.93 15.29 -13.71
C MET A 258 2.24 16.44 -12.79
N MET A 259 3.52 16.63 -12.47
CA MET A 259 3.98 17.72 -11.62
C MET A 259 5.43 18.10 -11.88
N VAL A 260 5.75 19.30 -11.46
CA VAL A 260 7.12 19.75 -11.17
C VAL A 260 7.19 19.96 -9.66
N GLN A 261 8.07 19.24 -9.00
CA GLN A 261 8.23 19.32 -7.53
C GLN A 261 9.68 19.63 -7.18
N TYR A 262 9.87 20.56 -6.26
CA TYR A 262 11.17 20.87 -5.68
C TYR A 262 11.17 20.56 -4.19
N ARG A 263 12.18 19.80 -3.74
CA ARG A 263 12.44 19.48 -2.32
C ARG A 263 13.57 20.33 -1.80
N GLN A 264 13.35 21.08 -0.73
CA GLN A 264 14.37 21.81 0.01
C GLN A 264 14.60 21.16 1.37
N PRO A 265 15.72 20.45 1.59
CA PRO A 265 16.11 20.01 2.92
C PRO A 265 16.38 21.22 3.83
N LEU A 266 15.75 21.23 5.01
CA LEU A 266 15.93 22.29 6.01
C LEU A 266 16.82 21.82 7.18
N GLY A 267 17.24 20.55 7.17
CA GLY A 267 18.05 19.94 8.21
C GLY A 267 17.22 19.33 9.34
N ARG A 268 17.87 18.52 10.19
CA ARG A 268 17.24 17.85 11.36
C ARG A 268 16.00 17.01 11.00
N GLY A 269 15.99 16.39 9.81
CA GLY A 269 14.87 15.59 9.33
C GLY A 269 13.68 16.37 8.79
N LEU A 270 13.81 17.69 8.60
CA LEU A 270 12.77 18.56 8.08
C LEU A 270 13.00 18.87 6.60
N ASP A 271 11.98 18.69 5.78
CA ASP A 271 11.99 18.95 4.34
C ASP A 271 10.79 19.82 3.95
N LEU A 272 11.05 20.85 3.13
CA LEU A 272 10.00 21.62 2.45
C LEU A 272 9.87 21.11 1.01
N TYR A 273 8.64 20.83 0.58
CA TYR A 273 8.30 20.53 -0.81
C TYR A 273 7.41 21.61 -1.37
N LEU A 274 7.72 22.05 -2.58
CA LEU A 274 6.90 22.97 -3.37
C LEU A 274 6.61 22.30 -4.70
N ALA A 275 5.34 22.30 -5.13
CA ALA A 275 4.93 21.66 -6.37
C ALA A 275 3.93 22.51 -7.15
N ALA A 276 4.05 22.45 -8.49
CA ALA A 276 3.04 22.81 -9.44
C ALA A 276 2.55 21.52 -10.10
N GLU A 277 1.27 21.20 -9.93
CA GLU A 277 0.65 19.95 -10.30
C GLU A 277 -0.40 20.17 -11.40
N ASN A 278 -0.65 19.14 -12.21
CA ASN A 278 -1.60 19.23 -13.32
C ASN A 278 -3.01 19.55 -12.80
N PRO A 279 -3.65 20.62 -13.30
CA PRO A 279 -4.99 20.96 -12.88
C PRO A 279 -6.02 20.02 -13.53
N GLN A 280 -7.10 19.79 -12.83
CA GLN A 280 -8.27 19.04 -13.30
C GLN A 280 -9.47 19.45 -12.46
N THR A 281 -10.56 19.91 -13.06
CA THR A 281 -11.80 20.25 -12.36
C THR A 281 -12.88 19.21 -12.61
N GLU A 282 -13.39 18.60 -11.53
CA GLU A 282 -14.53 17.68 -11.55
C GLU A 282 -15.76 18.35 -10.95
N THR A 283 -16.89 18.34 -11.66
CA THR A 283 -18.11 18.99 -11.22
C THR A 283 -19.32 18.08 -11.27
N LEU A 284 -20.38 18.45 -10.56
CA LEU A 284 -21.76 17.98 -10.79
C LEU A 284 -22.62 19.12 -11.36
N THR A 285 -23.71 18.76 -12.01
CA THR A 285 -24.81 19.69 -12.25
C THR A 285 -25.89 19.53 -11.16
N SER A 286 -26.73 20.52 -10.97
CA SER A 286 -27.85 20.47 -10.01
C SER A 286 -28.82 19.29 -10.24
N THR A 287 -28.83 18.72 -11.43
CA THR A 287 -29.76 17.68 -11.85
C THR A 287 -29.16 16.29 -12.01
N SER A 288 -27.83 16.15 -11.98
CA SER A 288 -27.14 14.87 -12.22
C SER A 288 -25.99 14.64 -11.25
N ALA A 289 -25.96 13.46 -10.64
CA ALA A 289 -24.86 12.98 -9.79
C ALA A 289 -23.70 12.37 -10.60
N ALA A 290 -23.76 12.42 -11.93
CA ALA A 290 -22.63 12.00 -12.78
C ALA A 290 -21.54 13.09 -12.76
N MET A 291 -20.31 12.68 -12.46
CA MET A 291 -19.16 13.59 -12.53
C MET A 291 -18.93 14.05 -13.97
N VAL A 292 -18.67 15.34 -14.11
CA VAL A 292 -18.31 15.98 -15.36
C VAL A 292 -16.86 16.42 -15.27
N ASP A 293 -16.03 15.89 -16.15
CA ASP A 293 -14.66 16.33 -16.38
C ASP A 293 -14.68 17.64 -17.17
N ASN A 294 -13.97 18.65 -16.69
CA ASN A 294 -13.86 19.95 -17.34
C ASN A 294 -12.42 20.17 -17.83
N ASP A 295 -12.20 19.98 -19.13
CA ASP A 295 -10.86 19.92 -19.75
C ASP A 295 -10.19 21.28 -19.99
N GLN A 296 -10.68 22.38 -19.41
CA GLN A 296 -10.20 23.73 -19.71
C GLN A 296 -9.49 24.42 -18.55
N ASP A 297 -8.95 23.65 -17.63
CA ASP A 297 -8.13 24.16 -16.55
C ASP A 297 -6.80 24.70 -17.10
N ARG A 298 -6.45 25.96 -16.73
CA ARG A 298 -5.26 26.65 -17.26
C ARG A 298 -4.19 26.94 -16.22
N MET A 299 -4.59 26.96 -14.94
CA MET A 299 -3.69 27.27 -13.83
C MET A 299 -3.31 25.98 -13.12
N PRO A 300 -2.02 25.68 -12.93
CA PRO A 300 -1.59 24.54 -12.12
C PRO A 300 -2.14 24.63 -10.69
N ASP A 301 -2.35 23.45 -10.08
CA ASP A 301 -2.58 23.36 -8.66
C ASP A 301 -1.25 23.56 -7.93
N PHE A 302 -1.17 24.48 -6.96
CA PHE A 302 0.04 24.74 -6.19
C PHE A 302 -0.05 24.09 -4.83
N VAL A 303 0.97 23.31 -4.49
CA VAL A 303 1.05 22.59 -3.21
C VAL A 303 2.35 22.92 -2.51
N ALA A 304 2.25 23.21 -1.22
CA ALA A 304 3.39 23.31 -0.30
C ALA A 304 3.24 22.29 0.81
N LYS A 305 4.29 21.50 1.09
CA LYS A 305 4.31 20.49 2.16
C LYS A 305 5.56 20.63 3.01
N LEU A 306 5.39 20.67 4.33
CA LEU A 306 6.45 20.51 5.29
C LEU A 306 6.39 19.09 5.85
N ALA A 307 7.47 18.34 5.71
CA ALA A 307 7.58 16.96 6.17
C ALA A 307 8.72 16.82 7.18
N TYR A 308 8.44 16.14 8.27
CA TYR A 308 9.41 15.79 9.30
C TYR A 308 9.58 14.27 9.36
N HIS A 309 10.82 13.81 9.49
CA HIS A 309 11.13 12.40 9.70
C HIS A 309 12.30 12.22 10.68
N ASP A 310 12.16 11.24 11.54
CA ASP A 310 13.22 10.70 12.37
C ASP A 310 13.17 9.16 12.37
N LYS A 311 13.85 8.49 13.32
CA LYS A 311 13.90 7.02 13.41
C LYS A 311 12.55 6.38 13.76
N THR A 312 11.61 7.14 14.34
CA THR A 312 10.35 6.64 14.90
C THR A 312 9.11 7.37 14.38
N LYS A 313 9.30 8.53 13.77
CA LYS A 313 8.19 9.41 13.38
C LYS A 313 8.37 9.90 11.95
N GLU A 314 7.28 9.91 11.22
CA GLU A 314 7.13 10.59 9.94
C GLU A 314 5.86 11.42 10.02
N LEU A 315 5.95 12.73 9.84
CA LEU A 315 4.82 13.66 9.96
C LEU A 315 4.81 14.59 8.75
N HIS A 316 3.66 15.07 8.34
CA HIS A 316 3.57 16.15 7.37
C HIS A 316 2.38 17.07 7.64
N ILE A 317 2.50 18.30 7.17
CA ILE A 317 1.42 19.24 6.95
C ILE A 317 1.56 19.80 5.54
N ALA A 318 0.45 19.92 4.81
CA ALA A 318 0.47 20.50 3.46
C ALA A 318 -0.71 21.43 3.24
N GLY A 319 -0.49 22.43 2.39
CA GLY A 319 -1.50 23.34 1.88
C GLY A 319 -1.60 23.23 0.36
N LEU A 320 -2.81 23.38 -0.15
CA LEU A 320 -3.15 23.36 -1.58
C LEU A 320 -3.95 24.61 -1.93
N VAL A 321 -3.63 25.23 -3.06
CA VAL A 321 -4.45 26.27 -3.72
C VAL A 321 -4.57 25.95 -5.19
N ARG A 322 -5.76 26.16 -5.76
CA ARG A 322 -6.06 25.84 -7.15
C ARG A 322 -7.15 26.73 -7.75
N SER A 323 -7.20 26.80 -9.07
CA SER A 323 -8.33 27.34 -9.80
C SER A 323 -9.31 26.22 -10.14
N VAL A 324 -10.55 26.34 -9.73
CA VAL A 324 -11.65 25.46 -10.12
C VAL A 324 -12.39 26.16 -11.24
N SER A 325 -12.41 25.60 -12.44
CA SER A 325 -12.86 26.29 -13.65
C SER A 325 -13.85 25.43 -14.44
N VAL A 326 -14.91 26.07 -14.96
CA VAL A 326 -15.79 25.47 -15.97
C VAL A 326 -15.92 26.43 -17.13
N HIS A 327 -15.57 25.98 -18.32
CA HIS A 327 -15.70 26.73 -19.55
C HIS A 327 -16.37 25.88 -20.63
N GLY A 328 -17.32 26.45 -21.35
CA GLY A 328 -18.01 25.79 -22.46
C GLY A 328 -19.52 25.79 -22.35
N GLY A 329 -20.20 25.65 -23.49
CA GLY A 329 -21.67 25.64 -23.58
C GLY A 329 -22.35 26.92 -23.08
N GLY A 330 -21.68 28.09 -23.18
CA GLY A 330 -22.19 29.38 -22.69
C GLY A 330 -21.90 29.68 -21.23
N MET A 331 -21.14 28.81 -20.55
CA MET A 331 -20.68 29.05 -19.18
C MET A 331 -19.17 29.35 -19.15
N GLY A 332 -18.76 30.33 -18.37
CA GLY A 332 -17.38 30.67 -18.11
C GLY A 332 -17.21 31.26 -16.73
N ASP A 333 -16.96 30.39 -15.73
CA ASP A 333 -16.71 30.85 -14.36
C ASP A 333 -15.50 30.12 -13.78
N ASN A 334 -14.83 30.75 -12.83
CA ASN A 334 -13.74 30.18 -12.05
C ASN A 334 -13.85 30.60 -10.58
N ALA A 335 -13.39 29.75 -9.69
CA ALA A 335 -13.36 30.00 -8.27
C ALA A 335 -12.05 29.52 -7.66
N LEU A 336 -11.59 30.15 -6.58
CA LEU A 336 -10.41 29.74 -5.84
C LEU A 336 -10.73 28.57 -4.90
N GLY A 337 -10.23 27.37 -5.23
CA GLY A 337 -10.23 26.22 -4.34
C GLY A 337 -8.98 26.22 -3.44
N TYR A 338 -9.12 25.71 -2.22
CA TYR A 338 -8.03 25.60 -1.26
C TYR A 338 -8.26 24.49 -0.26
N GLY A 339 -7.19 23.97 0.32
CA GLY A 339 -7.27 22.94 1.34
C GLY A 339 -5.99 22.76 2.14
N ALA A 340 -6.12 22.04 3.22
CA ALA A 340 -5.00 21.64 4.07
C ALA A 340 -5.07 20.14 4.37
N SER A 341 -3.92 19.52 4.54
CA SER A 341 -3.80 18.13 4.97
C SER A 341 -2.73 17.98 6.05
N VAL A 342 -2.92 16.99 6.90
CA VAL A 342 -1.96 16.56 7.92
C VAL A 342 -1.93 15.04 7.94
N GLY A 343 -0.78 14.45 8.17
CA GLY A 343 -0.67 13.01 8.31
C GLY A 343 0.62 12.59 8.96
N GLY A 344 0.65 11.35 9.39
CA GLY A 344 1.82 10.84 10.07
C GLY A 344 1.81 9.35 10.32
N LYS A 345 2.99 8.88 10.69
CA LYS A 345 3.27 7.55 11.21
C LYS A 345 4.15 7.70 12.45
N ILE A 346 3.76 7.07 13.54
CA ILE A 346 4.49 7.07 14.81
C ILE A 346 4.70 5.61 15.20
N MET A 347 5.96 5.19 15.22
CA MET A 347 6.36 3.84 15.63
C MET A 347 6.64 3.80 17.12
N PHE A 348 6.29 2.69 17.78
CA PHE A 348 6.47 2.51 19.22
C PHE A 348 6.61 1.03 19.62
N GLY A 349 6.88 0.80 20.90
CA GLY A 349 7.07 -0.52 21.47
C GLY A 349 8.45 -1.13 21.18
N PRO A 350 8.72 -2.34 21.67
CA PRO A 350 10.00 -3.02 21.47
C PRO A 350 10.34 -3.21 20.00
N GLY A 351 11.51 -2.71 19.55
CA GLY A 351 11.95 -2.80 18.17
C GLY A 351 11.09 -2.02 17.16
N ASN A 352 10.31 -1.03 17.62
CA ASN A 352 9.38 -0.25 16.78
C ASN A 352 8.38 -1.11 16.00
N ARG A 353 7.91 -2.21 16.62
CA ARG A 353 7.06 -3.21 15.94
C ARG A 353 5.58 -2.78 15.83
N HIS A 354 5.17 -1.76 16.60
CA HIS A 354 3.84 -1.16 16.55
C HIS A 354 3.90 0.21 15.88
N ASP A 355 2.82 0.61 15.23
CA ASP A 355 2.69 1.98 14.74
C ASP A 355 1.24 2.49 14.77
N ILE A 356 1.11 3.78 14.95
CA ILE A 356 -0.11 4.54 14.70
C ILE A 356 0.12 5.33 13.41
N ARG A 357 -0.85 5.30 12.51
CA ARG A 357 -0.85 6.11 11.30
C ARG A 357 -2.16 6.85 11.16
N PHE A 358 -2.10 8.03 10.61
CA PHE A 358 -3.27 8.86 10.43
C PHE A 358 -3.09 9.82 9.24
N MET A 359 -4.20 10.25 8.70
CA MET A 359 -4.30 11.34 7.74
C MET A 359 -5.62 12.07 7.96
N GLY A 360 -5.61 13.38 7.85
CA GLY A 360 -6.79 14.23 7.80
C GLY A 360 -6.58 15.32 6.76
N ALA A 361 -7.63 15.66 6.04
CA ALA A 361 -7.60 16.75 5.08
C ALA A 361 -8.99 17.42 5.00
N ALA A 362 -8.99 18.70 4.78
CA ALA A 362 -10.20 19.49 4.61
C ALA A 362 -9.96 20.64 3.62
N GLY A 363 -11.01 21.06 2.94
CA GLY A 363 -10.93 22.20 2.05
C GLY A 363 -12.17 22.37 1.19
N ARG A 364 -12.13 23.42 0.39
CA ARG A 364 -13.21 23.87 -0.48
C ARG A 364 -12.76 23.81 -1.94
N GLY A 365 -13.54 23.16 -2.80
CA GLY A 365 -13.18 23.00 -4.20
C GLY A 365 -11.99 22.06 -4.44
N ILE A 366 -11.84 21.02 -3.61
CA ILE A 366 -10.76 20.03 -3.68
C ILE A 366 -11.28 18.58 -3.66
N GLY A 367 -12.53 18.37 -4.06
CA GLY A 367 -13.21 17.07 -4.03
C GLY A 367 -12.47 15.98 -4.80
N ARG A 368 -11.89 16.32 -5.97
CA ARG A 368 -11.11 15.38 -6.78
C ARG A 368 -9.89 14.77 -6.07
N TYR A 369 -9.36 15.46 -5.06
CA TYR A 369 -8.23 14.96 -4.29
C TYR A 369 -8.59 13.77 -3.37
N PHE A 370 -9.86 13.58 -3.09
CA PHE A 370 -10.33 12.53 -2.19
C PHE A 370 -10.88 11.31 -2.93
N THR A 371 -10.45 10.14 -2.52
CA THR A 371 -11.15 8.86 -2.76
C THR A 371 -11.47 8.57 -4.23
N VAL A 372 -10.58 8.97 -5.17
CA VAL A 372 -10.81 8.77 -6.63
C VAL A 372 -12.15 9.38 -7.08
N GLY A 373 -12.38 10.68 -6.75
CA GLY A 373 -13.59 11.39 -7.15
C GLY A 373 -14.84 10.97 -6.36
N TYR A 374 -14.76 10.93 -5.04
CA TYR A 374 -15.93 10.68 -4.19
C TYR A 374 -16.95 11.80 -4.26
N ALA A 375 -16.50 13.03 -4.22
CA ALA A 375 -17.30 14.24 -4.31
C ALA A 375 -16.68 15.21 -5.34
N PRO A 376 -17.47 16.10 -5.94
CA PRO A 376 -16.97 17.08 -6.92
C PRO A 376 -16.18 18.20 -6.25
N ASP A 377 -15.43 18.94 -7.05
CA ASP A 377 -14.84 20.22 -6.65
C ASP A 377 -15.91 21.31 -6.53
N ALA A 378 -16.88 21.30 -7.45
CA ALA A 378 -17.96 22.27 -7.50
C ALA A 378 -19.25 21.68 -8.09
N ILE A 379 -20.34 22.38 -7.88
CA ILE A 379 -21.63 22.14 -8.50
C ILE A 379 -22.09 23.39 -9.23
N TYR A 380 -22.82 23.25 -10.35
CA TYR A 380 -23.37 24.36 -11.09
C TYR A 380 -24.74 24.03 -11.70
N ASP A 381 -25.49 25.09 -12.00
CA ASP A 381 -26.77 25.03 -12.71
C ASP A 381 -26.84 26.17 -13.73
N ARG A 382 -26.87 25.81 -15.00
CA ARG A 382 -26.93 26.77 -16.12
C ARG A 382 -28.24 27.53 -16.20
N THR A 383 -29.29 27.05 -15.55
CA THR A 383 -30.63 27.67 -15.59
C THR A 383 -30.85 28.69 -14.50
N VAL A 384 -30.06 28.66 -13.43
CA VAL A 384 -30.21 29.52 -12.25
C VAL A 384 -29.24 30.68 -12.29
N ALA A 385 -27.99 30.43 -12.56
CA ALA A 385 -26.92 31.41 -12.67
C ALA A 385 -25.73 30.82 -13.40
N ASP A 386 -25.05 31.62 -14.19
CA ASP A 386 -23.77 31.22 -14.81
C ASP A 386 -22.64 31.31 -13.78
N ARG A 387 -22.72 30.48 -12.74
CA ARG A 387 -21.84 30.52 -11.57
C ARG A 387 -21.51 29.13 -11.03
N LEU A 388 -20.25 28.96 -10.61
CA LEU A 388 -19.73 27.83 -9.86
C LEU A 388 -19.98 27.99 -8.36
N TYR A 389 -20.39 26.91 -7.74
CA TYR A 389 -20.51 26.81 -6.28
C TYR A 389 -19.58 25.70 -5.79
N LEU A 390 -18.54 26.08 -5.05
CA LEU A 390 -17.57 25.13 -4.52
C LEU A 390 -18.17 24.23 -3.45
N VAL A 391 -17.77 22.96 -3.44
CA VAL A 391 -18.17 21.96 -2.44
C VAL A 391 -17.11 21.90 -1.34
N ASP A 392 -17.56 21.89 -0.09
CA ASP A 392 -16.70 21.72 1.07
C ASP A 392 -16.50 20.20 1.34
N ASN A 393 -15.27 19.81 1.56
CA ASN A 393 -14.92 18.41 1.79
C ASN A 393 -14.05 18.26 3.04
N VAL A 394 -14.34 17.25 3.85
CA VAL A 394 -13.50 16.79 4.95
C VAL A 394 -13.35 15.28 4.87
N ALA A 395 -12.13 14.79 5.05
CA ALA A 395 -11.82 13.38 5.02
C ALA A 395 -10.67 13.06 5.96
N GLY A 396 -10.64 11.85 6.49
CA GLY A 396 -9.54 11.40 7.32
C GLY A 396 -9.67 9.95 7.74
N TRP A 397 -8.55 9.38 8.16
CA TRP A 397 -8.49 8.03 8.69
C TRP A 397 -7.41 7.93 9.78
N ALA A 398 -7.57 6.93 10.63
CA ALA A 398 -6.59 6.52 11.61
C ALA A 398 -6.44 5.00 11.61
N SER A 399 -5.24 4.52 11.94
CA SER A 399 -4.96 3.09 12.08
C SER A 399 -3.97 2.81 13.21
N LEU A 400 -4.11 1.61 13.78
CA LEU A 400 -3.22 1.04 14.79
C LEU A 400 -2.69 -0.29 14.28
N LYS A 401 -1.38 -0.39 14.06
CA LYS A 401 -0.71 -1.65 13.75
C LYS A 401 -0.10 -2.23 15.02
N LEU A 402 -0.37 -3.51 15.28
CA LEU A 402 0.18 -4.30 16.37
C LEU A 402 0.99 -5.48 15.81
N GLY A 403 2.29 -5.50 16.04
CA GLY A 403 3.16 -6.65 15.77
C GLY A 403 3.13 -7.61 16.95
N TRP A 404 2.50 -8.77 16.79
CA TRP A 404 2.37 -9.78 17.83
C TRP A 404 3.64 -10.61 17.98
N THR A 405 4.19 -11.02 16.85
CA THR A 405 5.46 -11.74 16.72
C THR A 405 6.26 -11.14 15.54
N ASP A 406 7.40 -11.71 15.20
CA ASP A 406 8.17 -11.28 14.02
C ASP A 406 7.47 -11.64 12.70
N SER A 407 6.56 -12.64 12.72
CA SER A 407 5.81 -13.09 11.55
C SER A 407 4.32 -12.78 11.59
N LEU A 408 3.74 -12.34 12.73
CA LEU A 408 2.31 -12.13 12.89
C LEU A 408 2.02 -10.70 13.32
N ARG A 409 1.10 -10.03 12.61
CA ARG A 409 0.69 -8.65 12.88
C ARG A 409 -0.74 -8.37 12.47
N SER A 410 -1.35 -7.38 13.09
CA SER A 410 -2.70 -6.90 12.79
C SER A 410 -2.69 -5.40 12.61
N THR A 411 -3.60 -4.90 11.75
CA THR A 411 -3.90 -3.47 11.63
C THR A 411 -5.40 -3.27 11.77
N PHE A 412 -5.78 -2.35 12.65
CA PHE A 412 -7.14 -1.86 12.82
C PHE A 412 -7.21 -0.45 12.24
N MET A 413 -8.25 -0.14 11.46
CA MET A 413 -8.35 1.15 10.79
C MET A 413 -9.81 1.63 10.72
N ALA A 414 -9.96 2.94 10.74
CA ALA A 414 -11.22 3.63 10.55
C ALA A 414 -11.02 4.78 9.56
N GLY A 415 -11.97 4.97 8.66
CA GLY A 415 -12.00 6.07 7.70
C GLY A 415 -13.33 6.80 7.75
N TYR A 416 -13.30 8.09 7.36
CA TYR A 416 -14.48 8.96 7.28
C TYR A 416 -14.29 10.01 6.18
N GLN A 417 -15.37 10.29 5.45
CA GLN A 417 -15.42 11.38 4.48
C GLN A 417 -16.81 12.01 4.47
N HIS A 418 -16.84 13.34 4.36
CA HIS A 418 -18.08 14.11 4.23
C HIS A 418 -17.91 15.20 3.16
N ALA A 419 -18.95 15.40 2.36
CA ALA A 419 -19.06 16.46 1.38
C ALA A 419 -20.30 17.30 1.69
N ASP A 420 -20.10 18.61 1.82
CA ASP A 420 -21.15 19.59 2.10
C ASP A 420 -21.40 20.44 0.85
N TYR A 421 -22.64 20.41 0.37
CA TYR A 421 -23.07 21.06 -0.85
C TYR A 421 -23.74 22.40 -0.55
N PRO A 422 -23.54 23.44 -1.37
CA PRO A 422 -24.15 24.74 -1.17
C PRO A 422 -25.68 24.70 -1.25
N ASP A 423 -26.38 25.31 -0.28
CA ASP A 423 -27.86 25.36 -0.21
C ASP A 423 -28.50 26.19 -1.32
N VAL A 424 -27.72 27.07 -1.98
CA VAL A 424 -28.21 27.99 -3.02
C VAL A 424 -28.54 27.32 -4.35
N ILE A 425 -28.15 26.06 -4.50
CA ILE A 425 -28.37 25.27 -5.72
C ILE A 425 -28.78 23.86 -5.32
N GLY A 426 -29.69 23.25 -6.09
CA GLY A 426 -30.14 21.87 -5.80
C GLY A 426 -29.00 20.87 -5.88
N THR A 427 -28.98 19.94 -4.92
CA THR A 427 -28.02 18.80 -4.92
C THR A 427 -28.69 17.56 -5.49
N PRO A 428 -28.09 16.86 -6.47
CA PRO A 428 -28.64 15.64 -7.03
C PRO A 428 -28.87 14.58 -5.95
N ALA A 429 -30.00 13.90 -6.00
CA ALA A 429 -30.44 12.94 -4.99
C ALA A 429 -29.42 11.82 -4.69
N LEU A 430 -28.62 11.42 -5.67
CA LEU A 430 -27.59 10.38 -5.54
C LEU A 430 -26.17 10.91 -5.34
N ALA A 431 -25.98 12.23 -5.20
CA ALA A 431 -24.69 12.82 -4.86
C ALA A 431 -24.19 12.27 -3.51
N ASN A 432 -22.91 11.96 -3.42
CA ASN A 432 -22.30 11.43 -2.21
C ASN A 432 -22.19 12.52 -1.14
N VAL A 433 -22.67 12.22 0.08
CA VAL A 433 -22.60 13.15 1.22
C VAL A 433 -21.65 12.61 2.29
N GLU A 434 -21.80 11.35 2.67
CA GLU A 434 -21.05 10.77 3.78
C GLU A 434 -20.64 9.34 3.48
N ALA A 435 -19.43 8.98 3.87
CA ALA A 435 -18.99 7.60 3.94
C ALA A 435 -18.10 7.40 5.16
N TRP A 436 -18.15 6.19 5.72
CA TRP A 436 -17.24 5.75 6.76
C TRP A 436 -17.03 4.24 6.71
N SER A 437 -15.89 3.80 7.20
CA SER A 437 -15.57 2.38 7.33
C SER A 437 -14.77 2.06 8.58
N LEU A 438 -14.91 0.80 9.02
CA LEU A 438 -14.08 0.16 10.02
C LEU A 438 -13.50 -1.11 9.42
N ALA A 439 -12.21 -1.35 9.59
CA ALA A 439 -11.58 -2.58 9.15
C ALA A 439 -10.55 -3.10 10.16
N GLY A 440 -10.37 -4.42 10.16
CA GLY A 440 -9.33 -5.08 10.92
C GLY A 440 -8.79 -6.27 10.17
N ASN A 441 -7.47 -6.46 10.23
CA ASN A 441 -6.79 -7.53 9.51
C ASN A 441 -5.84 -8.34 10.40
N LEU A 442 -5.42 -9.47 9.85
CA LEU A 442 -4.34 -10.29 10.38
C LEU A 442 -3.44 -10.69 9.21
N PHE A 443 -2.14 -10.40 9.34
CA PHE A 443 -1.10 -10.80 8.40
C PHE A 443 -0.16 -11.81 9.02
N TRP A 444 0.19 -12.83 8.24
CA TRP A 444 1.21 -13.82 8.56
C TRP A 444 2.28 -13.84 7.47
N SER A 445 3.55 -13.67 7.86
CA SER A 445 4.72 -13.72 6.98
C SER A 445 5.59 -14.92 7.38
N PRO A 446 5.34 -16.12 6.82
CA PRO A 446 6.07 -17.34 7.18
C PRO A 446 7.56 -17.25 6.82
N VAL A 447 7.88 -16.54 5.77
CA VAL A 447 9.23 -16.24 5.30
C VAL A 447 9.30 -14.79 4.84
N ARG A 448 10.52 -14.28 4.70
CA ARG A 448 10.75 -12.93 4.16
C ARG A 448 10.11 -12.80 2.78
N ASN A 449 9.50 -11.66 2.52
CA ASN A 449 8.88 -11.29 1.23
C ASN A 449 7.57 -12.04 0.86
N LEU A 450 7.07 -12.95 1.69
CA LEU A 450 5.79 -13.63 1.47
C LEU A 450 4.82 -13.32 2.61
N ASP A 451 3.70 -12.68 2.27
CA ASP A 451 2.64 -12.30 3.18
C ASP A 451 1.33 -13.00 2.82
N PHE A 452 0.65 -13.53 3.82
CA PHE A 452 -0.75 -13.93 3.74
C PHE A 452 -1.56 -13.04 4.67
N GLY A 453 -2.68 -12.51 4.20
CA GLY A 453 -3.54 -11.62 4.96
C GLY A 453 -5.01 -12.00 4.87
N ILE A 454 -5.74 -11.73 5.93
CA ILE A 454 -7.21 -11.73 5.96
C ILE A 454 -7.67 -10.43 6.59
N GLU A 455 -8.68 -9.80 6.00
CA GLU A 455 -9.26 -8.53 6.46
C GLU A 455 -10.78 -8.62 6.45
N TYR A 456 -11.42 -8.07 7.49
CA TYR A 456 -12.83 -7.77 7.50
C TYR A 456 -13.03 -6.26 7.47
N ARG A 457 -13.98 -5.79 6.65
CA ARG A 457 -14.37 -4.39 6.54
C ARG A 457 -15.88 -4.26 6.57
N HIS A 458 -16.35 -3.34 7.40
CA HIS A 458 -17.70 -2.80 7.36
C HIS A 458 -17.67 -1.35 6.88
N ALA A 459 -18.51 -0.98 5.92
CA ALA A 459 -18.55 0.36 5.38
C ALA A 459 -20.01 0.81 5.11
N VAL A 460 -20.20 2.12 5.20
CA VAL A 460 -21.50 2.78 4.97
C VAL A 460 -21.28 3.95 4.02
N ARG A 461 -22.21 4.13 3.08
CA ARG A 461 -22.33 5.29 2.21
C ARG A 461 -23.72 5.92 2.38
N LYS A 462 -23.77 7.26 2.38
CA LYS A 462 -25.01 8.04 2.39
C LYS A 462 -25.01 9.04 1.25
N VAL A 463 -26.14 9.23 0.61
CA VAL A 463 -26.34 10.17 -0.50
C VAL A 463 -27.29 11.30 -0.13
N ALA A 464 -27.37 12.36 -0.93
CA ALA A 464 -28.12 13.58 -0.64
C ALA A 464 -29.62 13.36 -0.42
N SER A 465 -30.23 12.34 -1.04
CA SER A 465 -31.64 11.96 -0.76
C SER A 465 -31.87 11.36 0.62
N GLY A 466 -30.83 11.12 1.43
CA GLY A 466 -30.92 10.41 2.70
C GLY A 466 -30.86 8.89 2.60
N LEU A 467 -30.86 8.31 1.39
CA LEU A 467 -30.64 6.88 1.20
C LEU A 467 -29.23 6.51 1.66
N SER A 468 -29.09 5.32 2.22
CA SER A 468 -27.81 4.75 2.64
C SER A 468 -27.61 3.34 2.09
N GLY A 469 -26.35 2.95 1.93
CA GLY A 469 -25.94 1.59 1.59
C GLY A 469 -24.87 1.10 2.52
N THR A 470 -24.82 -0.21 2.73
CA THR A 470 -23.83 -0.87 3.57
C THR A 470 -23.05 -1.91 2.79
N MET A 471 -21.81 -2.14 3.19
CA MET A 471 -20.94 -3.18 2.66
C MET A 471 -20.26 -3.92 3.81
N ASP A 472 -20.32 -5.25 3.76
CA ASP A 472 -19.52 -6.14 4.60
C ASP A 472 -18.63 -6.98 3.70
N ARG A 473 -17.31 -6.89 3.85
CA ARG A 473 -16.33 -7.61 3.03
C ARG A 473 -15.38 -8.41 3.90
N VAL A 474 -15.20 -9.67 3.56
CA VAL A 474 -14.06 -10.47 3.98
C VAL A 474 -13.14 -10.61 2.78
N GLU A 475 -11.89 -10.20 2.92
CA GLU A 475 -10.88 -10.26 1.87
C GLU A 475 -9.66 -11.04 2.33
N MET A 476 -9.12 -11.90 1.48
CA MET A 476 -7.89 -12.65 1.68
C MET A 476 -6.89 -12.27 0.60
N ALA A 477 -5.64 -12.14 0.97
CA ALA A 477 -4.58 -11.84 0.03
C ALA A 477 -3.35 -12.71 0.28
N ALA A 478 -2.67 -13.07 -0.82
CA ALA A 478 -1.31 -13.59 -0.82
C ALA A 478 -0.44 -12.64 -1.62
N LYS A 479 0.71 -12.20 -1.05
CA LYS A 479 1.61 -11.26 -1.70
C LYS A 479 3.05 -11.74 -1.59
N TYR A 480 3.71 -11.86 -2.74
CA TYR A 480 5.15 -12.12 -2.86
C TYR A 480 5.85 -10.88 -3.42
N THR A 481 6.78 -10.32 -2.67
CA THR A 481 7.57 -9.12 -3.03
C THR A 481 8.96 -9.54 -3.51
N PHE A 482 9.50 -8.96 -4.58
CA PHE A 482 10.82 -9.26 -5.15
C PHE A 482 11.56 -8.00 -5.56
#